data_0c5a54e1341359ba896fd68be8892ce3
#
_entry.id   0c5a54e1341359ba896fd68be8892ce3
#
_cell.length_a   1.000
_cell.length_b   1.000
_cell.length_c   1.000
_cell.angle_alpha   90.00
_cell.angle_beta   90.00
_cell.angle_gamma   90.00
#
_symmetry.space_group_name_H-M   'P 1'
#
loop_
_entity.id
_entity.type
_entity.pdbx_description
1 polymer ?
#
loop_
_entity_poly.entity_id
_entity_poly.type
_entity_poly.pdbx_seq_one_letter_code
_entity_poly.pdbx_strand_id
1 'polypeptide(L)'
;AGIETWPCDEINYIWRHGNVRYPSDELPVQLATEPVRLYVRRCFESIYKKTNAEVVVEKTCANSLRVPFVDAVIPEAKYLFIYRDGIDATGSAKLRWTAKLDVPYILEKVRFVPKMDLPYYALRYFWARFYRFFSKEKRLAFWGPALDDMQDILQKHDLDEVCALQWQKCVEQSENAFSTMPEGKVLRIRYEDFVRAPKEELQRILDFMGRE
;
A
#
# COMPACT_ATOMS: atom_id res chain seq x y z
N ALA A 1 -22.19 10.12 -3.85
CA ALA A 1 -21.55 10.32 -5.14
C ALA A 1 -20.44 11.34 -4.96
N GLY A 2 -19.39 11.29 -5.79
CA GLY A 2 -18.24 12.19 -5.64
C GLY A 2 -17.01 11.57 -4.97
N ILE A 3 -17.04 10.28 -4.61
CA ILE A 3 -15.88 9.54 -4.10
C ILE A 3 -15.32 8.70 -5.24
N GLU A 4 -14.06 8.87 -5.55
CA GLU A 4 -13.37 8.19 -6.64
C GLU A 4 -12.04 7.58 -6.19
N THR A 5 -11.55 6.63 -6.96
CA THR A 5 -10.27 5.97 -6.75
C THR A 5 -9.59 5.69 -8.09
N TRP A 6 -8.34 5.21 -8.04
CA TRP A 6 -7.68 4.68 -9.24
C TRP A 6 -8.37 3.40 -9.71
N PRO A 7 -8.44 3.17 -11.03
CA PRO A 7 -8.99 1.95 -11.60
C PRO A 7 -8.07 0.73 -11.41
N CYS A 8 -7.18 0.76 -10.43
CA CYS A 8 -6.30 -0.33 -10.03
C CYS A 8 -6.17 -0.37 -8.50
N ASP A 9 -5.91 -1.55 -7.94
CA ASP A 9 -5.93 -1.80 -6.49
C ASP A 9 -4.96 -0.95 -5.69
N GLU A 10 -3.73 -0.80 -6.20
CA GLU A 10 -2.64 -0.14 -5.49
C GLU A 10 -1.77 0.65 -6.44
N ILE A 11 -1.38 1.83 -6.02
CA ILE A 11 -0.55 2.76 -6.80
C ILE A 11 0.86 2.92 -6.21
N ASN A 12 1.42 1.86 -5.64
CA ASN A 12 2.75 1.89 -5.01
C ASN A 12 3.84 2.47 -5.94
N TYR A 13 3.74 2.23 -7.24
CA TYR A 13 4.63 2.81 -8.25
C TYR A 13 4.54 4.35 -8.36
N ILE A 14 3.38 4.95 -8.07
CA ILE A 14 3.25 6.41 -7.99
C ILE A 14 3.95 6.93 -6.74
N TRP A 15 3.69 6.31 -5.59
CA TRP A 15 4.32 6.69 -4.32
C TRP A 15 5.84 6.54 -4.33
N ARG A 16 6.36 5.56 -5.06
CA ARG A 16 7.81 5.31 -5.18
C ARG A 16 8.48 6.08 -6.29
N HIS A 17 7.76 6.83 -7.11
CA HIS A 17 8.37 7.65 -8.16
C HIS A 17 9.41 8.62 -7.58
N GLY A 18 10.59 8.69 -8.21
CA GLY A 18 11.76 9.40 -7.67
C GLY A 18 12.58 8.59 -6.64
N ASN A 19 11.98 7.55 -6.03
CA ASN A 19 12.61 6.71 -5.01
C ASN A 19 12.58 5.20 -5.36
N VAL A 20 12.44 4.85 -6.64
CA VAL A 20 12.26 3.46 -7.10
C VAL A 20 13.39 2.52 -6.69
N ARG A 21 14.62 3.05 -6.51
CA ARG A 21 15.80 2.28 -6.11
C ARG A 21 15.97 2.13 -4.61
N TYR A 22 15.14 2.79 -3.80
CA TYR A 22 15.18 2.60 -2.36
C TYR A 22 14.83 1.13 -2.03
N PRO A 23 15.55 0.45 -1.14
CA PRO A 23 15.48 -1.01 -1.00
C PRO A 23 14.12 -1.51 -0.47
N SER A 24 13.42 -0.72 0.33
CA SER A 24 12.17 -1.08 1.00
C SER A 24 11.02 -0.15 0.69
N ASP A 25 9.87 -0.40 1.31
CA ASP A 25 8.72 0.49 1.33
C ASP A 25 8.70 1.41 2.57
N GLU A 26 9.67 1.26 3.48
CA GLU A 26 9.88 2.10 4.67
C GLU A 26 10.52 3.45 4.28
N LEU A 27 9.90 4.18 3.37
CA LEU A 27 10.44 5.45 2.88
C LEU A 27 10.48 6.50 4.00
N PRO A 28 11.68 6.97 4.40
CA PRO A 28 11.78 8.04 5.39
C PRO A 28 11.26 9.37 4.84
N VAL A 29 10.79 10.24 5.72
CA VAL A 29 10.17 11.52 5.39
C VAL A 29 11.06 12.43 4.52
N GLN A 30 12.38 12.32 4.67
CA GLN A 30 13.37 13.10 3.93
C GLN A 30 13.32 12.82 2.40
N LEU A 31 12.83 11.65 2.01
CA LEU A 31 12.63 11.28 0.61
C LEU A 31 11.38 11.90 -0.03
N ALA A 32 10.52 12.54 0.76
CA ALA A 32 9.40 13.36 0.27
C ALA A 32 9.92 14.71 -0.26
N THR A 33 10.85 14.67 -1.21
CA THR A 33 11.43 15.86 -1.83
C THR A 33 10.39 16.65 -2.64
N GLU A 34 10.66 17.92 -2.94
CA GLU A 34 9.72 18.75 -3.69
C GLU A 34 9.31 18.13 -5.05
N PRO A 35 10.22 17.59 -5.87
CA PRO A 35 9.82 16.91 -7.10
C PRO A 35 8.88 15.72 -6.87
N VAL A 36 9.11 14.91 -5.82
CA VAL A 36 8.28 13.77 -5.45
C VAL A 36 6.88 14.24 -5.05
N ARG A 37 6.79 15.24 -4.16
CA ARG A 37 5.51 15.83 -3.74
C ARG A 37 4.71 16.33 -4.93
N LEU A 38 5.33 17.14 -5.79
CA LEU A 38 4.68 17.70 -6.98
C LEU A 38 4.19 16.60 -7.92
N TYR A 39 4.97 15.55 -8.12
CA TYR A 39 4.57 14.45 -8.99
C TYR A 39 3.35 13.70 -8.42
N VAL A 40 3.42 13.26 -7.17
CA VAL A 40 2.31 12.51 -6.53
C VAL A 40 1.05 13.36 -6.49
N ARG A 41 1.13 14.62 -6.05
CA ARG A 41 -0.01 15.54 -6.01
C ARG A 41 -0.67 15.72 -7.39
N ARG A 42 0.12 15.87 -8.46
CA ARG A 42 -0.40 15.94 -9.83
C ARG A 42 -1.15 14.68 -10.25
N CYS A 43 -0.73 13.50 -9.77
CA CYS A 43 -1.46 12.25 -10.02
C CYS A 43 -2.84 12.29 -9.37
N PHE A 44 -2.95 12.74 -8.11
CA PHE A 44 -4.24 12.92 -7.42
C PHE A 44 -5.11 13.98 -8.10
N GLU A 45 -4.54 15.13 -8.42
CA GLU A 45 -5.25 16.19 -9.16
C GLU A 45 -5.77 15.71 -10.51
N SER A 46 -5.05 14.83 -11.19
CA SER A 46 -5.49 14.27 -12.48
C SER A 46 -6.76 13.42 -12.33
N ILE A 47 -6.87 12.62 -11.27
CA ILE A 47 -8.11 11.86 -10.98
C ILE A 47 -9.22 12.86 -10.64
N TYR A 48 -8.96 13.76 -9.71
CA TYR A 48 -9.91 14.79 -9.30
C TYR A 48 -10.52 15.54 -10.50
N LYS A 49 -9.66 16.03 -11.42
CA LYS A 49 -10.10 16.79 -12.61
C LYS A 49 -10.85 15.94 -13.63
N LYS A 50 -10.47 14.66 -13.79
CA LYS A 50 -11.10 13.76 -14.77
C LYS A 50 -12.50 13.32 -14.36
N THR A 51 -12.71 13.09 -13.07
CA THR A 51 -13.94 12.51 -12.55
C THR A 51 -14.87 13.54 -11.92
N ASN A 52 -14.39 14.77 -11.74
CA ASN A 52 -15.03 15.82 -10.94
C ASN A 52 -15.37 15.29 -9.53
N ALA A 53 -14.45 14.50 -8.98
CA ALA A 53 -14.61 13.92 -7.65
C ALA A 53 -14.58 15.01 -6.58
N GLU A 54 -15.23 14.76 -5.47
CA GLU A 54 -15.13 15.61 -4.26
C GLU A 54 -14.10 15.02 -3.28
N VAL A 55 -13.93 13.70 -3.34
CA VAL A 55 -12.94 12.96 -2.54
C VAL A 55 -12.26 11.95 -3.44
N VAL A 56 -10.93 11.87 -3.35
CA VAL A 56 -10.14 10.80 -3.97
C VAL A 56 -9.61 9.88 -2.88
N VAL A 57 -9.99 8.62 -2.93
CA VAL A 57 -9.54 7.58 -1.99
C VAL A 57 -8.41 6.77 -2.62
N GLU A 58 -7.40 6.48 -1.87
CA GLU A 58 -6.27 5.64 -2.28
C GLU A 58 -6.00 4.55 -1.23
N LYS A 59 -5.72 3.33 -1.69
CA LYS A 59 -5.33 2.22 -0.84
C LYS A 59 -4.09 1.53 -1.40
N THR A 60 -2.98 1.68 -0.70
CA THR A 60 -1.73 0.92 -0.92
C THR A 60 -1.26 0.37 0.42
N CYS A 61 -1.19 -0.96 0.56
CA CYS A 61 -0.79 -1.60 1.82
C CYS A 61 0.59 -1.13 2.29
N ALA A 62 1.52 -0.88 1.38
CA ALA A 62 2.87 -0.39 1.69
C ALA A 62 2.87 1.01 2.35
N ASN A 63 1.78 1.80 2.26
CA ASN A 63 1.69 3.10 2.93
C ASN A 63 1.67 2.97 4.46
N SER A 64 1.29 1.81 5.00
CA SER A 64 1.39 1.52 6.43
C SER A 64 2.81 1.60 6.98
N LEU A 65 3.83 1.35 6.15
CA LEU A 65 5.24 1.43 6.53
C LEU A 65 5.85 2.84 6.41
N ARG A 66 5.12 3.79 5.84
CA ARG A 66 5.64 5.13 5.50
C ARG A 66 4.63 6.26 5.72
N VAL A 67 3.77 6.13 6.71
CA VAL A 67 2.74 7.14 7.02
C VAL A 67 3.32 8.56 7.13
N PRO A 68 4.48 8.81 7.81
CA PRO A 68 5.08 10.15 7.84
C PRO A 68 5.51 10.68 6.46
N PHE A 69 5.96 9.80 5.57
CA PHE A 69 6.27 10.17 4.18
C PHE A 69 5.01 10.58 3.42
N VAL A 70 3.94 9.78 3.54
CA VAL A 70 2.63 10.07 2.91
C VAL A 70 2.08 11.41 3.41
N ASP A 71 2.16 11.65 4.72
CA ASP A 71 1.70 12.90 5.33
C ASP A 71 2.51 14.12 4.88
N ALA A 72 3.81 13.97 4.69
CA ALA A 72 4.66 15.03 4.13
C ALA A 72 4.34 15.33 2.66
N VAL A 73 3.82 14.35 1.90
CA VAL A 73 3.43 14.53 0.50
C VAL A 73 2.04 15.15 0.37
N ILE A 74 1.06 14.69 1.16
CA ILE A 74 -0.33 15.15 1.15
C ILE A 74 -0.77 15.45 2.60
N PRO A 75 -0.34 16.57 3.19
CA PRO A 75 -0.61 16.88 4.59
C PRO A 75 -2.10 17.12 4.90
N GLU A 76 -2.91 17.41 3.89
CA GLU A 76 -4.36 17.55 4.00
C GLU A 76 -5.11 16.21 4.02
N ALA A 77 -4.44 15.08 3.79
CA ALA A 77 -5.10 13.77 3.78
C ALA A 77 -5.66 13.37 5.15
N LYS A 78 -6.81 12.72 5.14
CA LYS A 78 -7.34 11.95 6.28
C LYS A 78 -7.02 10.48 6.09
N TYR A 79 -6.87 9.75 7.19
CA TYR A 79 -6.46 8.35 7.18
C TYR A 79 -7.56 7.43 7.69
N LEU A 80 -7.90 6.43 6.90
CA LEU A 80 -8.67 5.27 7.34
C LEU A 80 -7.69 4.14 7.64
N PHE A 81 -7.46 3.86 8.93
CA PHE A 81 -6.62 2.75 9.34
C PHE A 81 -7.48 1.51 9.56
N ILE A 82 -7.53 0.65 8.55
CA ILE A 82 -8.25 -0.62 8.61
C ILE A 82 -7.23 -1.69 9.00
N TYR A 83 -7.40 -2.25 10.19
CA TYR A 83 -6.54 -3.34 10.69
C TYR A 83 -7.37 -4.61 10.91
N ARG A 84 -6.70 -5.75 10.81
CA ARG A 84 -7.30 -7.08 10.88
C ARG A 84 -6.55 -7.93 11.89
N ASP A 85 -7.20 -8.96 12.43
CA ASP A 85 -6.54 -9.99 13.23
C ASP A 85 -5.31 -10.57 12.52
N GLY A 86 -4.20 -10.72 13.28
CA GLY A 86 -2.91 -11.09 12.72
C GLY A 86 -2.88 -12.51 12.14
N ILE A 87 -3.59 -13.46 12.74
CA ILE A 87 -3.64 -14.84 12.25
C ILE A 87 -4.36 -14.89 10.91
N ASP A 88 -5.51 -14.23 10.83
CA ASP A 88 -6.30 -14.13 9.60
C ASP A 88 -5.57 -13.38 8.47
N ALA A 89 -4.89 -12.30 8.83
CA ALA A 89 -4.11 -11.50 7.88
C ALA A 89 -2.93 -12.31 7.33
N THR A 90 -2.21 -13.03 8.20
CA THR A 90 -1.08 -13.91 7.84
C THR A 90 -1.52 -15.02 6.89
N GLY A 91 -2.62 -15.73 7.21
CA GLY A 91 -3.18 -16.78 6.33
C GLY A 91 -3.56 -16.24 4.95
N SER A 92 -4.18 -15.06 4.89
CA SER A 92 -4.54 -14.41 3.64
C SER A 92 -3.30 -13.97 2.82
N ALA A 93 -2.28 -13.44 3.49
CA ALA A 93 -1.02 -13.04 2.86
C ALA A 93 -0.28 -14.24 2.25
N LYS A 94 -0.20 -15.36 2.94
CA LYS A 94 0.41 -16.61 2.46
C LYS A 94 -0.19 -17.09 1.14
N LEU A 95 -1.51 -17.02 0.99
CA LEU A 95 -2.20 -17.35 -0.26
C LEU A 95 -1.74 -16.46 -1.42
N ARG A 96 -1.47 -15.18 -1.15
CA ARG A 96 -0.97 -14.23 -2.17
C ARG A 96 0.48 -14.50 -2.55
N TRP A 97 1.34 -14.87 -1.61
CA TRP A 97 2.73 -15.25 -1.88
C TRP A 97 2.85 -16.43 -2.86
N THR A 98 1.90 -17.35 -2.84
CA THR A 98 1.86 -18.56 -3.68
C THR A 98 0.90 -18.44 -4.87
N ALA A 99 0.17 -17.34 -5.00
CA ALA A 99 -0.83 -17.14 -6.05
C ALA A 99 -0.24 -17.24 -7.47
N LYS A 100 -1.06 -17.76 -8.38
CA LYS A 100 -0.74 -17.77 -9.80
C LYS A 100 -0.77 -16.35 -10.36
N LEU A 101 -0.05 -16.17 -11.46
CA LEU A 101 0.03 -14.91 -12.16
C LEU A 101 -1.31 -14.57 -12.81
N ASP A 102 -1.78 -13.36 -12.57
CA ASP A 102 -2.86 -12.72 -13.31
C ASP A 102 -2.25 -11.74 -14.32
N VAL A 103 -2.06 -12.21 -15.58
CA VAL A 103 -1.47 -11.40 -16.66
C VAL A 103 -2.36 -10.21 -17.04
N PRO A 104 -3.69 -10.37 -17.22
CA PRO A 104 -4.59 -9.25 -17.47
C PRO A 104 -4.46 -8.13 -16.43
N TYR A 105 -4.46 -8.48 -15.16
CA TYR A 105 -4.29 -7.54 -14.05
C TYR A 105 -2.96 -6.75 -14.11
N ILE A 106 -1.87 -7.43 -14.47
CA ILE A 106 -0.55 -6.78 -14.60
C ILE A 106 -0.53 -5.80 -15.77
N LEU A 107 -1.10 -6.19 -16.91
CA LEU A 107 -1.19 -5.32 -18.08
C LEU A 107 -2.03 -4.06 -17.81
N GLU A 108 -3.07 -4.19 -17.00
CA GLU A 108 -3.85 -3.05 -16.55
C GLU A 108 -3.03 -2.12 -15.66
N LYS A 109 -2.32 -2.66 -14.69
CA LYS A 109 -1.43 -1.87 -13.80
C LYS A 109 -0.31 -1.14 -14.54
N VAL A 110 0.31 -1.77 -15.55
CA VAL A 110 1.42 -1.18 -16.33
C VAL A 110 1.03 0.16 -16.96
N ARG A 111 -0.24 0.38 -17.29
CA ARG A 111 -0.73 1.65 -17.85
C ARG A 111 -0.57 2.84 -16.90
N PHE A 112 -0.49 2.58 -15.60
CA PHE A 112 -0.38 3.61 -14.55
C PHE A 112 1.06 3.78 -14.05
N VAL A 113 1.99 2.91 -14.45
CA VAL A 113 3.40 3.03 -14.07
C VAL A 113 4.02 4.22 -14.82
N PRO A 114 4.76 5.11 -14.12
CA PRO A 114 5.50 6.18 -14.77
C PRO A 114 6.42 5.62 -15.86
N LYS A 115 6.37 6.19 -17.06
CA LYS A 115 7.13 5.67 -18.22
C LYS A 115 8.63 5.54 -17.94
N MET A 116 9.19 6.46 -17.16
CA MET A 116 10.62 6.46 -16.80
C MET A 116 10.98 5.31 -15.85
N ASP A 117 10.02 4.80 -15.07
CA ASP A 117 10.22 3.74 -14.08
C ASP A 117 9.90 2.34 -14.66
N LEU A 118 9.27 2.28 -15.85
CA LEU A 118 8.89 1.02 -16.52
C LEU A 118 10.05 0.03 -16.66
N PRO A 119 11.27 0.43 -17.11
CA PRO A 119 12.38 -0.52 -17.25
C PRO A 119 12.77 -1.17 -15.90
N TYR A 120 12.75 -0.39 -14.82
CA TYR A 120 13.04 -0.90 -13.48
C TYR A 120 12.00 -1.93 -13.03
N TYR A 121 10.71 -1.60 -13.16
CA TYR A 121 9.63 -2.51 -12.77
C TYR A 121 9.56 -3.76 -13.65
N ALA A 122 9.82 -3.64 -14.95
CA ALA A 122 9.90 -4.78 -15.86
C ALA A 122 11.02 -5.74 -15.45
N LEU A 123 12.23 -5.23 -15.20
CA LEU A 123 13.37 -6.05 -14.77
C LEU A 123 13.07 -6.75 -13.44
N ARG A 124 12.54 -6.03 -12.46
CA ARG A 124 12.15 -6.57 -11.14
C ARG A 124 11.08 -7.66 -11.27
N TYR A 125 10.13 -7.45 -12.16
CA TYR A 125 9.06 -8.40 -12.43
C TYR A 125 9.59 -9.71 -13.05
N PHE A 126 10.41 -9.61 -14.10
CA PHE A 126 11.02 -10.77 -14.73
C PHE A 126 11.92 -11.54 -13.75
N TRP A 127 12.70 -10.84 -12.94
CA TRP A 127 13.53 -11.45 -11.90
C TRP A 127 12.71 -12.22 -10.86
N ALA A 128 11.65 -11.63 -10.34
CA ALA A 128 10.77 -12.28 -9.36
C ALA A 128 10.12 -13.55 -9.94
N ARG A 129 9.83 -13.52 -11.25
CA ARG A 129 9.27 -14.66 -11.95
C ARG A 129 10.28 -15.78 -12.18
N PHE A 130 11.48 -15.41 -12.59
CA PHE A 130 12.57 -16.36 -12.80
C PHE A 130 12.91 -17.09 -11.48
N TYR A 131 12.96 -16.37 -10.39
CA TYR A 131 13.22 -16.93 -9.06
C TYR A 131 12.24 -18.03 -8.66
N ARG A 132 10.96 -17.92 -9.03
CA ARG A 132 9.93 -18.92 -8.69
C ARG A 132 10.26 -20.32 -9.22
N PHE A 133 10.96 -20.45 -10.32
CA PHE A 133 11.36 -21.75 -10.87
C PHE A 133 12.42 -22.44 -10.01
N PHE A 134 13.19 -21.68 -9.26
CA PHE A 134 14.25 -22.18 -8.40
C PHE A 134 13.87 -22.24 -6.91
N SER A 135 12.77 -21.64 -6.52
CA SER A 135 12.30 -21.65 -5.13
C SER A 135 11.71 -23.03 -4.77
N LYS A 136 12.19 -23.61 -3.66
CA LYS A 136 11.67 -24.88 -3.11
C LYS A 136 10.18 -24.79 -2.76
N GLU A 137 9.73 -23.66 -2.26
CA GLU A 137 8.34 -23.39 -1.85
C GLU A 137 7.44 -22.96 -3.00
N LYS A 138 7.98 -22.86 -4.24
CA LYS A 138 7.27 -22.32 -5.42
C LYS A 138 6.62 -20.94 -5.18
N ARG A 139 7.14 -20.19 -4.20
CA ARG A 139 6.68 -18.84 -3.88
C ARG A 139 7.29 -17.81 -4.82
N LEU A 140 6.71 -16.61 -4.81
CA LEU A 140 7.30 -15.44 -5.47
C LEU A 140 8.62 -15.04 -4.76
N ALA A 141 9.53 -14.38 -5.47
CA ALA A 141 10.72 -13.82 -4.85
C ALA A 141 10.35 -12.77 -3.80
N PHE A 142 9.23 -12.08 -4.03
CA PHE A 142 8.73 -11.04 -3.16
C PHE A 142 7.24 -10.80 -3.39
N TRP A 143 6.48 -10.57 -2.31
CA TRP A 143 5.11 -10.08 -2.32
C TRP A 143 4.82 -9.24 -1.08
N GLY A 144 3.89 -8.27 -1.20
CA GLY A 144 3.47 -7.39 -0.10
C GLY A 144 4.42 -6.21 0.16
N PRO A 145 4.25 -5.51 1.29
CA PRO A 145 5.12 -4.41 1.71
C PRO A 145 6.56 -4.86 1.95
N ALA A 146 7.53 -4.14 1.39
CA ALA A 146 8.94 -4.45 1.52
C ALA A 146 9.51 -3.83 2.79
N LEU A 147 9.95 -4.65 3.74
CA LEU A 147 10.66 -4.23 4.95
C LEU A 147 12.14 -3.95 4.65
N ASP A 148 12.80 -3.11 5.44
CA ASP A 148 14.24 -2.80 5.28
C ASP A 148 15.11 -4.04 5.38
N ASP A 149 14.78 -4.96 6.30
CA ASP A 149 15.47 -6.22 6.57
C ASP A 149 14.87 -7.44 5.85
N MET A 150 14.05 -7.21 4.81
CA MET A 150 13.27 -8.25 4.13
C MET A 150 14.11 -9.41 3.60
N GLN A 151 15.34 -9.16 3.13
CA GLN A 151 16.20 -10.24 2.63
C GLN A 151 16.64 -11.17 3.76
N ASP A 152 16.97 -10.63 4.91
CA ASP A 152 17.34 -11.38 6.11
C ASP A 152 16.16 -12.18 6.66
N ILE A 153 14.99 -11.58 6.70
CA ILE A 153 13.74 -12.24 7.10
C ILE A 153 13.47 -13.45 6.19
N LEU A 154 13.55 -13.27 4.87
CA LEU A 154 13.31 -14.35 3.91
C LEU A 154 14.34 -15.49 3.96
N GLN A 155 15.52 -15.26 4.52
CA GLN A 155 16.56 -16.30 4.70
C GLN A 155 16.42 -17.06 6.02
N LYS A 156 15.89 -16.41 7.06
CA LYS A 156 15.89 -16.94 8.44
C LYS A 156 14.54 -17.53 8.86
N HIS A 157 13.47 -17.15 8.18
CA HIS A 157 12.09 -17.47 8.58
C HIS A 157 11.35 -18.24 7.49
N ASP A 158 10.39 -19.04 7.91
CA ASP A 158 9.43 -19.65 7.00
C ASP A 158 8.40 -18.64 6.51
N LEU A 159 7.56 -19.04 5.56
CA LEU A 159 6.62 -18.12 4.93
C LEU A 159 5.52 -17.62 5.89
N ASP A 160 5.12 -18.40 6.88
CA ASP A 160 4.12 -17.99 7.88
C ASP A 160 4.71 -16.90 8.78
N GLU A 161 5.94 -17.10 9.25
CA GLU A 161 6.68 -16.11 10.05
C GLU A 161 6.93 -14.82 9.25
N VAL A 162 7.32 -14.94 7.97
CA VAL A 162 7.50 -13.77 7.07
C VAL A 162 6.21 -12.95 6.97
N CYS A 163 5.06 -13.61 6.74
CA CYS A 163 3.78 -12.92 6.66
C CYS A 163 3.37 -12.27 7.99
N ALA A 164 3.65 -12.94 9.12
CA ALA A 164 3.38 -12.41 10.46
C ALA A 164 4.25 -11.17 10.75
N LEU A 165 5.53 -11.22 10.44
CA LEU A 165 6.46 -10.09 10.60
C LEU A 165 6.07 -8.90 9.71
N GLN A 166 5.69 -9.14 8.46
CA GLN A 166 5.17 -8.08 7.59
C GLN A 166 3.92 -7.43 8.18
N TRP A 167 2.95 -8.22 8.64
CA TRP A 167 1.73 -7.72 9.27
C TRP A 167 2.04 -6.91 10.53
N GLN A 168 2.83 -7.47 11.45
CA GLN A 168 3.23 -6.82 12.69
C GLN A 168 3.88 -5.47 12.43
N LYS A 169 4.86 -5.42 11.53
CA LYS A 169 5.59 -4.20 11.20
C LYS A 169 4.68 -3.13 10.60
N CYS A 170 3.75 -3.53 9.71
CA CYS A 170 2.77 -2.62 9.13
C CYS A 170 1.86 -2.00 10.19
N VAL A 171 1.36 -2.81 11.14
CA VAL A 171 0.49 -2.33 12.21
C VAL A 171 1.25 -1.43 13.18
N GLU A 172 2.43 -1.86 13.65
CA GLU A 172 3.25 -1.11 14.61
C GLU A 172 3.68 0.26 14.04
N GLN A 173 4.17 0.32 12.82
CA GLN A 173 4.58 1.58 12.20
C GLN A 173 3.41 2.52 11.96
N SER A 174 2.27 1.99 11.53
CA SER A 174 1.05 2.78 11.38
C SER A 174 0.58 3.36 12.71
N GLU A 175 0.46 2.54 13.75
CA GLU A 175 0.02 3.00 15.07
C GLU A 175 0.98 4.02 15.67
N ASN A 176 2.29 3.80 15.58
CA ASN A 176 3.30 4.76 16.03
C ASN A 176 3.15 6.11 15.33
N ALA A 177 2.95 6.12 14.01
CA ALA A 177 2.76 7.36 13.26
C ALA A 177 1.43 8.05 13.62
N PHE A 178 0.33 7.29 13.69
CA PHE A 178 -1.00 7.82 13.97
C PHE A 178 -1.17 8.30 15.41
N SER A 179 -0.39 7.78 16.36
CA SER A 179 -0.41 8.23 17.75
C SER A 179 0.02 9.71 17.92
N THR A 180 0.78 10.23 16.97
CA THR A 180 1.30 11.61 16.98
C THR A 180 0.47 12.57 16.13
N MET A 181 -0.55 12.09 15.44
CA MET A 181 -1.37 12.90 14.53
C MET A 181 -2.47 13.65 15.29
N PRO A 182 -2.91 14.82 14.78
CA PRO A 182 -4.01 15.57 15.37
C PRO A 182 -5.31 14.75 15.44
N GLU A 183 -6.13 15.07 16.43
CA GLU A 183 -7.49 14.52 16.55
C GLU A 183 -8.30 14.78 15.26
N GLY A 184 -9.12 13.81 14.86
CA GLY A 184 -9.95 13.91 13.66
C GLY A 184 -9.21 13.67 12.35
N LYS A 185 -7.89 13.39 12.37
CA LYS A 185 -7.12 13.06 11.17
C LYS A 185 -7.10 11.57 10.84
N VAL A 186 -7.34 10.70 11.81
CA VAL A 186 -7.28 9.24 11.68
C VAL A 186 -8.56 8.60 12.21
N LEU A 187 -9.19 7.77 11.40
CA LEU A 187 -10.27 6.87 11.83
C LEU A 187 -9.75 5.43 11.82
N ARG A 188 -9.84 4.77 12.99
CA ARG A 188 -9.48 3.36 13.16
C ARG A 188 -10.70 2.48 12.98
N ILE A 189 -10.57 1.45 12.15
CA ILE A 189 -11.64 0.49 11.86
C ILE A 189 -11.06 -0.91 11.97
N ARG A 190 -11.67 -1.73 12.80
CA ARG A 190 -11.36 -3.14 12.83
C ARG A 190 -12.11 -3.85 11.70
N TYR A 191 -11.39 -4.63 10.89
CA TYR A 191 -11.97 -5.32 9.74
C TYR A 191 -13.13 -6.23 10.12
N GLU A 192 -13.02 -6.93 11.25
CA GLU A 192 -14.05 -7.83 11.75
C GLU A 192 -15.34 -7.09 12.14
N ASP A 193 -15.23 -5.88 12.67
CA ASP A 193 -16.39 -5.03 12.98
C ASP A 193 -17.05 -4.52 11.70
N PHE A 194 -16.24 -4.13 10.73
CA PHE A 194 -16.76 -3.73 9.40
C PHE A 194 -17.53 -4.89 8.73
N VAL A 195 -17.03 -6.13 8.79
CA VAL A 195 -17.73 -7.29 8.21
C VAL A 195 -19.02 -7.62 8.98
N ARG A 196 -19.03 -7.42 10.29
CA ARG A 196 -20.20 -7.68 11.16
C ARG A 196 -21.30 -6.64 10.98
N ALA A 197 -20.93 -5.38 10.87
CA ALA A 197 -21.86 -4.24 10.82
C ALA A 197 -21.48 -3.25 9.70
N PRO A 198 -21.54 -3.67 8.40
CA PRO A 198 -20.98 -2.90 7.29
C PRO A 198 -21.70 -1.57 7.06
N LYS A 199 -22.97 -1.45 7.38
CA LYS A 199 -23.73 -0.19 7.21
C LYS A 199 -23.30 0.86 8.24
N GLU A 200 -23.18 0.44 9.48
CA GLU A 200 -22.77 1.28 10.61
C GLU A 200 -21.33 1.76 10.42
N GLU A 201 -20.43 0.86 10.06
CA GLU A 201 -19.02 1.23 9.81
C GLU A 201 -18.87 2.10 8.56
N LEU A 202 -19.65 1.86 7.51
CA LEU A 202 -19.67 2.73 6.34
C LEU A 202 -20.17 4.14 6.69
N GLN A 203 -21.22 4.25 7.53
CA GLN A 203 -21.70 5.55 7.99
C GLN A 203 -20.61 6.29 8.78
N ARG A 204 -19.92 5.62 9.69
CA ARG A 204 -18.77 6.21 10.43
C ARG A 204 -17.68 6.73 9.48
N ILE A 205 -17.40 6.01 8.38
CA ILE A 205 -16.45 6.44 7.37
C ILE A 205 -16.95 7.70 6.66
N LEU A 206 -18.22 7.72 6.25
CA LEU A 206 -18.83 8.87 5.57
C LEU A 206 -18.81 10.11 6.47
N ASP A 207 -19.22 9.97 7.73
CA ASP A 207 -19.18 11.05 8.73
C ASP A 207 -17.75 11.57 8.92
N PHE A 208 -16.78 10.68 9.02
CA PHE A 208 -15.36 11.05 9.13
C PHE A 208 -14.85 11.82 7.91
N MET A 209 -15.33 11.48 6.73
CA MET A 209 -15.02 12.21 5.48
C MET A 209 -15.82 13.53 5.38
N GLY A 210 -16.80 13.78 6.25
CA GLY A 210 -17.72 14.92 6.17
C GLY A 210 -18.75 14.78 5.06
N ARG A 211 -19.28 13.55 4.85
CA ARG A 211 -20.28 13.20 3.83
C ARG A 211 -21.53 12.60 4.49
N GLU A 212 -22.67 12.83 3.86
CA GLU A 212 -23.96 12.22 4.20
C GLU A 212 -24.28 11.03 3.29
#